data_61b74e1f4ab5d1e6e49e9df156521b78
#
_entry.id   61b74e1f4ab5d1e6e49e9df156521b78
#
_cell.length_a   1.000
_cell.length_b   1.000
_cell.length_c   1.000
_cell.angle_alpha   90.00
_cell.angle_beta   90.00
_cell.angle_gamma   90.00
#
_symmetry.space_group_name_H-M   'P 1'
#
loop_
_entity.id
_entity.type
_entity.pdbx_description
1 polymer ?
#
loop_
_entity_poly.entity_id
_entity_poly.type
_entity_poly.pdbx_seq_one_letter_code
_entity_poly.pdbx_strand_id
1 'polypeptide(L)'
;DTLGSNANEISRIKGNIRTILSAEDYIVDSLLITASCSPEGTVQSNAKLAANRASSISNYFNKFIANYRDSLSGNVWELNYEDETMKKMQVAQLNIKTHSIPEEWDMLIDMIHRDTTLKDKQSILECLKIDDLDAREKALQKTGDYKYIKDVLYSNLRTVKFDFFLHRKGMIKDTVHTTEVDSVYMKGVQALE
;
A
#
# COMPACT_ATOMS: atom_id res chain seq x y z
N ASP A 1 7.18 6.60 -14.97
CA ASP A 1 8.59 6.24 -15.14
C ASP A 1 8.70 4.73 -15.33
N THR A 2 9.16 4.31 -16.51
CA THR A 2 9.26 2.89 -16.90
C THR A 2 10.69 2.36 -16.77
N LEU A 3 11.53 3.02 -15.96
CA LEU A 3 12.93 2.65 -15.76
C LEU A 3 13.07 1.40 -14.89
N GLY A 4 13.96 0.49 -15.30
CA GLY A 4 14.31 -0.72 -14.56
C GLY A 4 13.14 -1.70 -14.37
N SER A 5 13.02 -2.27 -13.17
CA SER A 5 11.98 -3.26 -12.82
C SER A 5 10.55 -2.66 -12.76
N ASN A 6 10.41 -1.34 -12.71
CA ASN A 6 9.10 -0.67 -12.61
C ASN A 6 8.17 -0.98 -13.79
N ALA A 7 8.70 -1.14 -14.99
CA ALA A 7 7.88 -1.51 -16.16
C ALA A 7 7.21 -2.87 -15.99
N ASN A 8 7.93 -3.86 -15.45
CA ASN A 8 7.42 -5.20 -15.19
C ASN A 8 6.36 -5.17 -14.08
N GLU A 9 6.62 -4.42 -13.00
CA GLU A 9 5.65 -4.26 -11.91
C GLU A 9 4.37 -3.55 -12.35
N ILE A 10 4.47 -2.49 -13.14
CA ILE A 10 3.31 -1.81 -13.73
C ILE A 10 2.51 -2.77 -14.60
N SER A 11 3.18 -3.59 -15.41
CA SER A 11 2.52 -4.59 -16.25
C SER A 11 1.83 -5.67 -15.42
N ARG A 12 2.45 -6.13 -14.34
CA ARG A 12 1.87 -7.08 -13.39
C ARG A 12 0.62 -6.52 -12.71
N ILE A 13 0.68 -5.28 -12.23
CA ILE A 13 -0.47 -4.60 -11.61
C ILE A 13 -1.62 -4.43 -12.61
N LYS A 14 -1.32 -4.02 -13.85
CA LYS A 14 -2.33 -3.95 -14.92
C LYS A 14 -2.97 -5.31 -15.22
N GLY A 15 -2.17 -6.37 -15.21
CA GLY A 15 -2.65 -7.75 -15.35
C GLY A 15 -3.62 -8.11 -14.23
N ASN A 16 -3.24 -7.86 -12.99
CA ASN A 16 -4.10 -8.11 -11.82
C ASN A 16 -5.42 -7.33 -11.92
N ILE A 17 -5.38 -6.04 -12.27
CA ILE A 17 -6.58 -5.21 -12.45
C ILE A 17 -7.50 -5.81 -13.52
N ARG A 18 -6.95 -6.23 -14.67
CA ARG A 18 -7.76 -6.88 -15.73
C ARG A 18 -8.41 -8.16 -15.22
N THR A 19 -7.63 -9.03 -14.59
CA THR A 19 -8.14 -10.31 -14.05
C THR A 19 -9.27 -10.07 -13.06
N ILE A 20 -9.08 -9.13 -12.14
CA ILE A 20 -10.07 -8.81 -11.10
C ILE A 20 -11.34 -8.20 -11.71
N LEU A 21 -11.21 -7.28 -12.66
CA LEU A 21 -12.37 -6.63 -13.32
C LEU A 21 -13.15 -7.58 -14.25
N SER A 22 -12.52 -8.64 -14.73
CA SER A 22 -13.17 -9.69 -15.54
C SER A 22 -13.59 -10.92 -14.73
N ALA A 23 -13.33 -10.94 -13.41
CA ALA A 23 -13.70 -12.07 -12.57
C ALA A 23 -15.23 -12.12 -12.35
N GLU A 24 -15.83 -13.27 -12.63
CA GLU A 24 -17.27 -13.47 -12.42
C GLU A 24 -17.61 -13.72 -10.95
N ASP A 25 -16.68 -14.30 -10.18
CA ASP A 25 -16.90 -14.72 -8.80
C ASP A 25 -16.62 -13.67 -7.74
N TYR A 26 -15.97 -12.56 -8.11
CA TYR A 26 -15.54 -11.54 -7.16
C TYR A 26 -16.10 -10.16 -7.48
N ILE A 27 -16.31 -9.39 -6.42
CA ILE A 27 -16.62 -7.97 -6.48
C ILE A 27 -15.45 -7.21 -5.88
N VAL A 28 -15.00 -6.16 -6.57
CA VAL A 28 -13.94 -5.29 -6.06
C VAL A 28 -14.57 -4.18 -5.25
N ASP A 29 -14.24 -4.11 -3.97
CA ASP A 29 -14.71 -3.04 -3.08
C ASP A 29 -13.89 -1.76 -3.30
N SER A 30 -12.57 -1.90 -3.29
CA SER A 30 -11.66 -0.77 -3.53
C SER A 30 -10.24 -1.23 -3.82
N LEU A 31 -9.47 -0.33 -4.40
CA LEU A 31 -8.01 -0.39 -4.53
C LEU A 31 -7.41 0.74 -3.69
N LEU A 32 -6.60 0.40 -2.69
CA LEU A 32 -5.83 1.37 -1.94
C LEU A 32 -4.42 1.47 -2.52
N ILE A 33 -4.02 2.69 -2.86
CA ILE A 33 -2.66 3.01 -3.32
C ILE A 33 -1.96 3.79 -2.21
N THR A 34 -0.96 3.18 -1.58
CA THR A 34 -0.15 3.81 -0.55
C THR A 34 1.22 4.17 -1.12
N ALA A 35 1.57 5.45 -1.09
CA ALA A 35 2.88 5.94 -1.49
C ALA A 35 3.69 6.39 -0.28
N SER A 36 4.94 5.97 -0.20
CA SER A 36 5.85 6.31 0.89
C SER A 36 7.12 7.03 0.43
N CYS A 37 7.74 7.76 1.34
CA CYS A 37 9.03 8.39 1.16
C CYS A 37 10.03 7.91 2.22
N SER A 38 11.31 8.08 1.91
CA SER A 38 12.38 7.96 2.89
C SER A 38 12.46 9.22 3.76
N PRO A 39 12.99 9.13 4.99
CA PRO A 39 13.12 10.27 5.91
C PRO A 39 14.05 11.40 5.44
N GLU A 40 14.60 11.29 4.26
CA GLU A 40 15.54 12.26 3.71
C GLU A 40 14.83 13.58 3.38
N GLY A 41 15.27 14.66 4.01
CA GLY A 41 14.67 16.00 3.85
C GLY A 41 13.85 16.42 5.07
N THR A 42 12.79 17.19 4.86
CA THR A 42 11.87 17.58 5.93
C THR A 42 10.55 16.83 5.81
N VAL A 43 9.92 16.55 6.95
CA VAL A 43 8.58 15.91 7.01
C VAL A 43 7.59 16.63 6.10
N GLN A 44 7.61 17.97 6.09
CA GLN A 44 6.69 18.76 5.26
C GLN A 44 6.93 18.55 3.76
N SER A 45 8.18 18.49 3.32
CA SER A 45 8.54 18.23 1.93
C SER A 45 8.17 16.81 1.53
N ASN A 46 8.45 15.84 2.40
CA ASN A 46 8.13 14.44 2.18
C ASN A 46 6.61 14.20 2.14
N ALA A 47 5.82 14.91 2.97
CA ALA A 47 4.36 14.84 2.92
C ALA A 47 3.81 15.27 1.54
N LYS A 48 4.31 16.38 0.99
CA LYS A 48 3.93 16.83 -0.36
C LYS A 48 4.36 15.85 -1.44
N LEU A 49 5.58 15.31 -1.32
CA LEU A 49 6.12 14.34 -2.28
C LEU A 49 5.34 13.04 -2.28
N ALA A 50 5.03 12.47 -1.11
CA ALA A 50 4.24 11.26 -0.98
C ALA A 50 2.81 11.45 -1.52
N ALA A 51 2.15 12.57 -1.17
CA ALA A 51 0.82 12.89 -1.67
C ALA A 51 0.78 13.05 -3.20
N ASN A 52 1.74 13.78 -3.77
CA ASN A 52 1.85 13.96 -5.21
C ASN A 52 2.12 12.63 -5.94
N ARG A 53 2.96 11.77 -5.35
CA ARG A 53 3.23 10.43 -5.88
C ARG A 53 1.98 9.58 -5.88
N ALA A 54 1.25 9.51 -4.77
CA ALA A 54 0.00 8.77 -4.65
C ALA A 54 -1.04 9.26 -5.67
N SER A 55 -1.23 10.58 -5.81
CA SER A 55 -2.15 11.18 -6.78
C SER A 55 -1.76 10.89 -8.22
N SER A 56 -0.48 11.00 -8.56
CA SER A 56 0.00 10.75 -9.92
C SER A 56 -0.24 9.30 -10.34
N ILE A 57 0.06 8.36 -9.45
CA ILE A 57 -0.16 6.93 -9.69
C ILE A 57 -1.65 6.61 -9.77
N SER A 58 -2.47 7.17 -8.87
CA SER A 58 -3.93 7.02 -8.90
C SER A 58 -4.51 7.51 -10.22
N ASN A 59 -4.12 8.70 -10.69
CA ASN A 59 -4.56 9.24 -11.96
C ASN A 59 -4.16 8.37 -13.15
N TYR A 60 -2.96 7.81 -13.13
CA TYR A 60 -2.50 6.89 -14.17
C TYR A 60 -3.38 5.62 -14.23
N PHE A 61 -3.64 5.00 -13.07
CA PHE A 61 -4.46 3.78 -13.04
C PHE A 61 -5.95 4.06 -13.28
N ASN A 62 -6.48 5.20 -12.86
CA ASN A 62 -7.84 5.61 -13.20
C ASN A 62 -8.03 5.70 -14.73
N LYS A 63 -7.08 6.32 -15.44
CA LYS A 63 -7.12 6.38 -16.91
C LYS A 63 -7.02 4.98 -17.54
N PHE A 64 -6.13 4.15 -17.02
CA PHE A 64 -6.00 2.77 -17.52
C PHE A 64 -7.29 1.97 -17.33
N ILE A 65 -7.91 2.05 -16.15
CA ILE A 65 -9.16 1.36 -15.82
C ILE A 65 -10.31 1.87 -16.69
N ALA A 66 -10.42 3.19 -16.88
CA ALA A 66 -11.43 3.77 -17.76
C ALA A 66 -11.31 3.24 -19.20
N ASN A 67 -10.10 3.30 -19.78
CA ASN A 67 -9.85 2.78 -21.12
C ASN A 67 -10.13 1.28 -21.23
N TYR A 68 -9.78 0.50 -20.22
CA TYR A 68 -10.03 -0.93 -20.21
C TYR A 68 -11.55 -1.24 -20.14
N ARG A 69 -12.29 -0.52 -19.29
CA ARG A 69 -13.75 -0.63 -19.21
C ARG A 69 -14.43 -0.26 -20.51
N ASP A 70 -13.99 0.81 -21.15
CA ASP A 70 -14.53 1.23 -22.45
C ASP A 70 -14.28 0.14 -23.52
N SER A 71 -13.13 -0.51 -23.51
CA SER A 71 -12.82 -1.62 -24.41
C SER A 71 -13.71 -2.84 -24.19
N LEU A 72 -14.07 -3.14 -22.94
CA LEU A 72 -14.99 -4.23 -22.59
C LEU A 72 -16.45 -3.87 -22.94
N SER A 73 -16.88 -2.67 -22.55
CA SER A 73 -18.27 -2.24 -22.75
C SER A 73 -18.62 -1.92 -24.20
N GLY A 74 -17.64 -1.73 -25.06
CA GLY A 74 -17.85 -1.42 -26.48
C GLY A 74 -18.37 -2.58 -27.32
N ASN A 75 -18.10 -3.83 -26.91
CA ASN A 75 -18.30 -5.01 -27.75
C ASN A 75 -19.12 -6.14 -27.11
N VAL A 76 -19.57 -6.00 -25.87
CA VAL A 76 -20.31 -7.06 -25.17
C VAL A 76 -21.72 -6.59 -24.81
N TRP A 77 -22.70 -7.26 -25.37
CA TRP A 77 -24.11 -7.10 -25.05
C TRP A 77 -24.55 -8.33 -24.28
N GLU A 78 -25.22 -8.13 -23.17
CA GLU A 78 -25.78 -9.17 -22.34
C GLU A 78 -27.31 -9.26 -22.59
N LEU A 79 -27.80 -10.45 -22.85
CA LEU A 79 -29.23 -10.68 -22.98
C LEU A 79 -29.85 -10.71 -21.58
N ASN A 80 -30.76 -9.79 -21.32
CA ASN A 80 -31.58 -9.86 -20.13
C ASN A 80 -32.73 -10.83 -20.35
N TYR A 81 -32.72 -11.98 -19.68
CA TYR A 81 -33.71 -13.05 -19.83
C TYR A 81 -35.10 -12.71 -19.27
N GLU A 82 -35.21 -11.64 -18.44
CA GLU A 82 -36.50 -11.24 -17.87
C GLU A 82 -37.33 -10.38 -18.83
N ASP A 83 -36.69 -9.54 -19.64
CA ASP A 83 -37.36 -8.62 -20.56
C ASP A 83 -36.92 -8.79 -22.03
N GLU A 84 -36.12 -9.82 -22.34
CA GLU A 84 -35.54 -10.12 -23.66
C GLU A 84 -34.81 -8.95 -24.32
N THR A 85 -34.34 -8.01 -23.54
CA THR A 85 -33.60 -6.85 -24.03
C THR A 85 -32.10 -7.06 -23.99
N MET A 86 -31.38 -6.51 -24.97
CA MET A 86 -29.93 -6.49 -24.99
C MET A 86 -29.45 -5.29 -24.16
N LYS A 87 -28.81 -5.55 -23.03
CA LYS A 87 -28.18 -4.51 -22.22
C LYS A 87 -26.66 -4.50 -22.42
N LYS A 88 -26.10 -3.29 -22.47
CA LYS A 88 -24.65 -3.14 -22.52
C LYS A 88 -24.05 -3.61 -21.20
N MET A 89 -23.09 -4.53 -21.27
CA MET A 89 -22.41 -5.05 -20.09
C MET A 89 -21.83 -3.91 -19.26
N GLN A 90 -22.25 -3.79 -18.00
CA GLN A 90 -21.70 -2.80 -17.07
C GLN A 90 -20.54 -3.40 -16.31
N VAL A 91 -19.33 -2.98 -16.64
CA VAL A 91 -18.13 -3.35 -15.88
C VAL A 91 -18.13 -2.57 -14.56
N ALA A 92 -17.91 -3.27 -13.45
CA ALA A 92 -17.90 -2.69 -12.12
C ALA A 92 -16.94 -1.49 -12.01
N GLN A 93 -17.35 -0.47 -11.28
CA GLN A 93 -16.51 0.71 -11.03
C GLN A 93 -15.51 0.39 -9.90
N LEU A 94 -14.24 0.48 -10.20
CA LEU A 94 -13.19 0.33 -9.19
C LEU A 94 -12.99 1.65 -8.44
N ASN A 95 -13.22 1.64 -7.13
CA ASN A 95 -12.97 2.79 -6.27
C ASN A 95 -11.50 2.83 -5.87
N ILE A 96 -10.74 3.80 -6.38
CA ILE A 96 -9.34 4.00 -6.00
C ILE A 96 -9.25 4.97 -4.83
N LYS A 97 -8.70 4.51 -3.72
CA LYS A 97 -8.34 5.32 -2.55
C LYS A 97 -6.83 5.55 -2.53
N THR A 98 -6.40 6.69 -1.99
CA THR A 98 -4.97 6.99 -1.85
C THR A 98 -4.61 7.23 -0.40
N HIS A 99 -3.45 6.75 0.00
CA HIS A 99 -2.82 7.02 1.27
C HIS A 99 -1.38 7.46 1.03
N SER A 100 -0.87 8.35 1.86
CA SER A 100 0.51 8.82 1.76
C SER A 100 1.21 8.73 3.11
N ILE A 101 2.39 8.14 3.12
CA ILE A 101 3.26 8.04 4.29
C ILE A 101 4.44 8.99 4.04
N PRO A 102 4.51 10.13 4.73
CA PRO A 102 5.57 11.10 4.53
C PRO A 102 6.96 10.53 4.74
N GLU A 103 7.12 9.70 5.77
CA GLU A 103 8.37 9.06 6.15
C GLU A 103 8.10 7.65 6.69
N GLU A 104 8.68 6.65 6.03
CA GLU A 104 8.44 5.23 6.33
C GLU A 104 9.40 4.75 7.45
N TRP A 105 9.20 5.27 8.66
CA TRP A 105 10.05 4.94 9.80
C TRP A 105 9.87 3.51 10.30
N ASP A 106 8.66 2.98 10.29
CA ASP A 106 8.38 1.63 10.80
C ASP A 106 9.11 0.58 9.97
N MET A 107 9.07 0.71 8.65
CA MET A 107 9.81 -0.18 7.75
C MET A 107 11.32 -0.02 7.93
N LEU A 108 11.81 1.21 8.15
CA LEU A 108 13.22 1.45 8.42
C LEU A 108 13.69 0.75 9.69
N ILE A 109 12.91 0.84 10.77
CA ILE A 109 13.19 0.18 12.04
C ILE A 109 13.30 -1.34 11.84
N ASP A 110 12.33 -1.93 11.14
CA ASP A 110 12.34 -3.35 10.82
C ASP A 110 13.57 -3.77 10.01
N MET A 111 13.94 -2.95 9.02
CA MET A 111 15.13 -3.21 8.19
C MET A 111 16.41 -3.13 9.04
N ILE A 112 16.55 -2.13 9.92
CA ILE A 112 17.70 -1.98 10.82
C ILE A 112 17.83 -3.19 11.75
N HIS A 113 16.71 -3.68 12.29
CA HIS A 113 16.74 -4.87 13.15
C HIS A 113 17.27 -6.11 12.42
N ARG A 114 16.87 -6.31 11.17
CA ARG A 114 17.27 -7.48 10.34
C ARG A 114 18.63 -7.34 9.69
N ASP A 115 19.12 -6.12 9.51
CA ASP A 115 20.39 -5.87 8.83
C ASP A 115 21.57 -6.39 9.64
N THR A 116 22.54 -7.03 8.99
CA THR A 116 23.75 -7.58 9.61
C THR A 116 25.01 -6.76 9.29
N THR A 117 24.88 -5.74 8.46
CA THR A 117 26.00 -4.93 7.95
C THR A 117 26.28 -3.72 8.84
N LEU A 118 25.22 -3.20 9.50
CA LEU A 118 25.32 -2.05 10.39
C LEU A 118 26.25 -2.35 11.57
N LYS A 119 27.18 -1.44 11.82
CA LYS A 119 28.24 -1.61 12.84
C LYS A 119 27.80 -1.19 14.23
N ASP A 120 27.02 -0.11 14.31
CA ASP A 120 26.56 0.45 15.58
C ASP A 120 25.04 0.59 15.60
N LYS A 121 24.36 -0.56 15.60
CA LYS A 121 22.88 -0.59 15.68
C LYS A 121 22.35 0.09 16.95
N GLN A 122 23.07 0.00 18.06
CA GLN A 122 22.61 0.56 19.33
C GLN A 122 22.47 2.08 19.24
N SER A 123 23.49 2.77 18.73
CA SER A 123 23.42 4.23 18.51
C SER A 123 22.32 4.62 17.53
N ILE A 124 22.11 3.82 16.47
CA ILE A 124 21.05 4.07 15.50
C ILE A 124 19.69 3.94 16.19
N LEU A 125 19.45 2.86 16.95
CA LEU A 125 18.18 2.64 17.64
C LEU A 125 17.89 3.71 18.71
N GLU A 126 18.92 4.27 19.35
CA GLU A 126 18.76 5.41 20.25
C GLU A 126 18.31 6.68 19.50
N CYS A 127 18.85 6.94 18.31
CA CYS A 127 18.37 8.04 17.46
C CYS A 127 16.91 7.88 17.10
N LEU A 128 16.43 6.66 16.85
CA LEU A 128 15.06 6.37 16.46
C LEU A 128 14.02 6.61 17.58
N LYS A 129 14.46 6.75 18.83
CA LYS A 129 13.58 7.11 19.97
C LYS A 129 13.22 8.59 20.03
N ILE A 130 13.85 9.43 19.22
CA ILE A 130 13.56 10.87 19.17
C ILE A 130 12.19 11.07 18.55
N ASP A 131 11.28 11.77 19.24
CA ASP A 131 9.90 11.96 18.79
C ASP A 131 9.79 12.91 17.59
N ASP A 132 10.56 14.00 17.59
CA ASP A 132 10.61 14.92 16.45
C ASP A 132 11.33 14.28 15.26
N LEU A 133 10.60 14.10 14.16
CA LEU A 133 11.07 13.34 13.01
C LEU A 133 12.23 14.04 12.28
N ASP A 134 12.21 15.37 12.18
CA ASP A 134 13.31 16.12 11.56
C ASP A 134 14.58 16.09 12.45
N ALA A 135 14.41 16.08 13.78
CA ALA A 135 15.53 15.93 14.72
C ALA A 135 16.08 14.49 14.71
N ARG A 136 15.19 13.49 14.56
CA ARG A 136 15.54 12.07 14.42
C ARG A 136 16.46 11.86 13.23
N GLU A 137 16.09 12.38 12.06
CA GLU A 137 16.90 12.28 10.84
C GLU A 137 18.26 13.00 11.01
N LYS A 138 18.26 14.19 11.60
CA LYS A 138 19.50 14.91 11.92
C LYS A 138 20.41 14.15 12.90
N ALA A 139 19.85 13.39 13.83
CA ALA A 139 20.61 12.54 14.73
C ALA A 139 21.22 11.35 13.98
N LEU A 140 20.44 10.69 13.12
CA LEU A 140 20.92 9.61 12.25
C LEU A 140 22.07 10.05 11.35
N GLN A 141 22.01 11.25 10.81
CA GLN A 141 23.05 11.82 9.94
C GLN A 141 24.43 11.90 10.62
N LYS A 142 24.48 11.92 11.96
CA LYS A 142 25.73 11.96 12.74
C LYS A 142 26.30 10.57 13.01
N THR A 143 25.56 9.50 12.73
CA THR A 143 26.04 8.13 12.93
C THR A 143 27.03 7.72 11.84
N GLY A 144 27.98 6.86 12.18
CA GLY A 144 28.97 6.36 11.21
C GLY A 144 28.38 5.52 10.08
N ASP A 145 27.21 4.92 10.30
CA ASP A 145 26.50 4.06 9.35
C ASP A 145 25.49 4.82 8.48
N TYR A 146 25.34 6.15 8.66
CA TYR A 146 24.33 6.94 7.93
C TYR A 146 24.45 6.82 6.41
N LYS A 147 25.67 6.80 5.89
CA LYS A 147 25.87 6.63 4.44
C LYS A 147 25.26 5.33 3.94
N TYR A 148 25.47 4.24 4.65
CA TYR A 148 24.87 2.95 4.30
C TYR A 148 23.34 2.99 4.42
N ILE A 149 22.81 3.56 5.50
CA ILE A 149 21.35 3.73 5.68
C ILE A 149 20.75 4.49 4.49
N LYS A 150 21.36 5.62 4.12
CA LYS A 150 20.89 6.46 3.02
C LYS A 150 20.98 5.77 1.67
N ASP A 151 22.10 5.17 1.33
CA ASP A 151 22.39 4.63 0.01
C ASP A 151 21.67 3.29 -0.23
N VAL A 152 21.49 2.48 0.83
CA VAL A 152 20.93 1.12 0.72
C VAL A 152 19.52 1.05 1.29
N LEU A 153 19.32 1.43 2.56
CA LEU A 153 18.04 1.21 3.22
C LEU A 153 16.96 2.20 2.74
N TYR A 154 17.28 3.48 2.58
CA TYR A 154 16.32 4.50 2.15
C TYR A 154 15.77 4.25 0.74
N SER A 155 16.53 3.61 -0.13
CA SER A 155 16.03 3.25 -1.47
C SER A 155 14.80 2.35 -1.40
N ASN A 156 14.76 1.45 -0.42
CA ASN A 156 13.66 0.50 -0.22
C ASN A 156 12.41 1.12 0.43
N LEU A 157 12.54 2.32 1.02
CA LEU A 157 11.41 3.03 1.65
C LEU A 157 10.58 3.84 0.63
N ARG A 158 11.13 4.09 -0.55
CA ARG A 158 10.48 4.85 -1.62
C ARG A 158 9.58 3.96 -2.44
N THR A 159 8.48 3.51 -1.85
CA THR A 159 7.61 2.49 -2.45
C THR A 159 6.23 3.01 -2.79
N VAL A 160 5.54 2.27 -3.66
CA VAL A 160 4.09 2.38 -3.87
C VAL A 160 3.49 1.00 -3.72
N LYS A 161 2.58 0.85 -2.76
CA LYS A 161 1.87 -0.40 -2.48
C LYS A 161 0.46 -0.34 -3.08
N PHE A 162 -0.05 -1.49 -3.50
CA PHE A 162 -1.38 -1.66 -4.08
C PHE A 162 -2.11 -2.74 -3.31
N ASP A 163 -3.13 -2.36 -2.54
CA ASP A 163 -3.94 -3.27 -1.75
C ASP A 163 -5.34 -3.38 -2.37
N PHE A 164 -5.68 -4.57 -2.87
CA PHE A 164 -6.97 -4.87 -3.47
C PHE A 164 -7.91 -5.45 -2.41
N PHE A 165 -9.04 -4.78 -2.19
CA PHE A 165 -10.09 -5.26 -1.30
C PHE A 165 -11.20 -5.90 -2.14
N LEU A 166 -11.42 -7.18 -1.94
CA LEU A 166 -12.31 -8.02 -2.74
C LEU A 166 -13.22 -8.81 -1.80
N HIS A 167 -14.44 -9.09 -2.27
CA HIS A 167 -15.26 -10.12 -1.66
C HIS A 167 -15.85 -11.03 -2.74
N ARG A 168 -16.20 -12.26 -2.39
CA ARG A 168 -16.82 -13.20 -3.28
C ARG A 168 -18.29 -12.85 -3.45
N LYS A 169 -18.85 -12.94 -4.68
CA LYS A 169 -20.28 -12.76 -4.93
C LYS A 169 -21.10 -13.74 -4.08
N GLY A 170 -22.18 -13.25 -3.48
CA GLY A 170 -23.03 -14.04 -2.60
C GLY A 170 -22.53 -14.20 -1.17
N MET A 171 -21.35 -13.70 -0.81
CA MET A 171 -20.95 -13.57 0.59
C MET A 171 -21.59 -12.34 1.22
N ILE A 172 -22.31 -12.56 2.32
CA ILE A 172 -22.80 -11.47 3.19
C ILE A 172 -21.61 -11.03 4.04
N LYS A 173 -21.32 -9.72 4.06
CA LYS A 173 -20.36 -9.15 5.02
C LYS A 173 -20.94 -9.30 6.41
N ASP A 174 -20.48 -10.29 7.16
CA ASP A 174 -20.78 -10.41 8.59
C ASP A 174 -19.65 -9.78 9.38
N THR A 175 -19.99 -8.92 10.34
CA THR A 175 -19.00 -8.32 11.22
C THR A 175 -18.65 -9.34 12.29
N VAL A 176 -17.56 -10.07 12.11
CA VAL A 176 -17.06 -10.98 13.14
C VAL A 176 -16.36 -10.11 14.19
N HIS A 177 -16.98 -9.95 15.35
CA HIS A 177 -16.33 -9.42 16.53
C HIS A 177 -15.43 -10.49 17.10
N THR A 178 -14.14 -10.46 16.80
CA THR A 178 -13.15 -11.26 17.50
C THR A 178 -12.78 -10.52 18.78
N THR A 179 -13.10 -11.13 19.92
CA THR A 179 -12.56 -10.69 21.20
C THR A 179 -11.15 -11.26 21.31
N GLU A 180 -10.14 -10.44 21.10
CA GLU A 180 -8.78 -10.82 21.49
C GLU A 180 -8.74 -10.83 23.02
N VAL A 181 -8.44 -12.00 23.59
CA VAL A 181 -8.25 -12.14 25.03
C VAL A 181 -6.89 -11.53 25.36
N ASP A 182 -6.89 -10.42 26.10
CA ASP A 182 -5.65 -9.81 26.57
C ASP A 182 -4.83 -10.84 27.36
N SER A 183 -3.63 -11.12 26.88
CA SER A 183 -2.73 -12.11 27.51
C SER A 183 -2.34 -11.72 28.94
N VAL A 184 -2.39 -10.44 29.29
CA VAL A 184 -2.14 -9.94 30.65
C VAL A 184 -3.32 -10.25 31.55
N TYR A 185 -4.55 -10.07 31.06
CA TYR A 185 -5.77 -10.45 31.78
C TYR A 185 -5.81 -11.95 32.06
N MET A 186 -5.48 -12.80 31.07
CA MET A 186 -5.45 -14.27 31.27
C MET A 186 -4.40 -14.70 32.28
N LYS A 187 -3.24 -14.07 32.34
CA LYS A 187 -2.24 -14.32 33.39
C LYS A 187 -2.74 -13.92 34.77
N GLY A 188 -3.52 -12.85 34.88
CA GLY A 188 -4.19 -12.44 36.11
C GLY A 188 -5.22 -13.45 36.58
N VAL A 189 -6.03 -14.01 35.70
CA VAL A 189 -7.02 -15.04 36.02
C VAL A 189 -6.34 -16.33 36.48
N GLN A 190 -5.29 -16.80 35.81
CA GLN A 190 -4.52 -17.97 36.17
C GLN A 190 -3.78 -17.84 37.51
N ALA A 191 -3.46 -16.63 37.96
CA ALA A 191 -2.83 -16.39 39.26
C ALA A 191 -3.85 -16.40 40.43
N LEU A 192 -5.14 -16.40 40.14
CA LEU A 192 -6.24 -16.43 41.12
C LEU A 192 -6.86 -17.84 41.31
N GLU A 193 -6.50 -18.79 40.47
CA GLU A 193 -6.78 -20.22 40.59
C GLU A 193 -5.65 -20.95 41.35
#